data_2b87eace69f13e77d580449d82560dab
#
_entry.id   2b87eace69f13e77d580449d82560dab
#
_cell.length_a   1.000
_cell.length_b   1.000
_cell.length_c   1.000
_cell.angle_alpha   90.00
_cell.angle_beta   90.00
_cell.angle_gamma   90.00
#
_symmetry.space_group_name_H-M   'P 1'
#
loop_
_entity.id
_entity.type
_entity.pdbx_description
1 polymer ?
#
loop_
_entity_poly.entity_id
_entity_poly.type
_entity_poly.pdbx_seq_one_letter_code
_entity_poly.pdbx_strand_id
1 'polypeptide(L)'
;MRPAALTFARTMCLVGVLACFASPAAALAGKPKPDASIKTGIVEASVLLDDRIKADAALAADCLAEGKKWIDKNAAEAVASRKQDPVLFRNGGWTFERKYTVRSVVNGHYASIVRSDYMDTGGAHPNSDVDTILWDSAAKKRISIRPFFTESADNGPTIKAMLKGVIASLNIEKKKRDAGDTATAEWYKNLEPRLLKIGAVTLAPSTETGKSSGLTFHYPPYAVGPYAEGEYVAFVPWETLKPYLTPAGVKIFGGARPKGDDDGER
;
A
#
# COMPACT_ATOMS: atom_id res chain seq x y z
N MET A 1 82.07 -22.50 -27.19
CA MET A 1 81.38 -22.61 -28.49
C MET A 1 79.86 -22.67 -28.28
N ARG A 2 79.19 -21.63 -28.66
CA ARG A 2 77.71 -21.56 -28.63
C ARG A 2 77.17 -22.11 -29.93
N PRO A 3 75.98 -22.70 -29.96
CA PRO A 3 75.07 -22.43 -31.04
C PRO A 3 73.74 -21.76 -30.64
N ALA A 4 73.26 -21.00 -31.58
CA ALA A 4 72.12 -20.14 -31.51
C ALA A 4 70.77 -20.89 -31.48
N ALA A 5 69.82 -20.41 -30.73
CA ALA A 5 68.45 -20.83 -30.77
C ALA A 5 67.61 -19.91 -31.66
N LEU A 6 66.95 -20.47 -32.66
CA LEU A 6 65.95 -19.79 -33.51
C LEU A 6 64.63 -19.66 -32.77
N THR A 7 64.15 -18.43 -32.68
CA THR A 7 62.85 -18.11 -32.12
C THR A 7 61.83 -18.01 -33.29
N PHE A 8 60.84 -18.95 -33.31
CA PHE A 8 59.71 -18.86 -34.21
C PHE A 8 58.59 -18.00 -33.56
N ALA A 9 58.31 -16.86 -34.10
CA ALA A 9 57.19 -16.04 -33.74
C ALA A 9 55.90 -16.63 -34.41
N ARG A 10 54.95 -17.08 -33.59
CA ARG A 10 53.59 -17.41 -34.02
C ARG A 10 52.73 -16.18 -33.87
N THR A 11 52.31 -15.60 -34.98
CA THR A 11 51.30 -14.53 -35.04
C THR A 11 49.92 -15.17 -34.82
N MET A 12 49.28 -14.86 -33.70
CA MET A 12 47.92 -15.27 -33.37
C MET A 12 46.97 -14.13 -33.74
N CYS A 13 46.21 -14.31 -34.86
CA CYS A 13 45.10 -13.42 -35.21
C CYS A 13 43.96 -13.59 -34.23
N LEU A 14 43.73 -12.57 -33.40
CA LEU A 14 42.51 -12.44 -32.57
C LEU A 14 41.37 -11.94 -33.48
N VAL A 15 40.43 -12.79 -33.80
CA VAL A 15 39.14 -12.36 -34.39
C VAL A 15 38.24 -11.93 -33.23
N GLY A 16 38.11 -10.62 -33.06
CA GLY A 16 37.17 -10.02 -32.08
C GLY A 16 35.75 -10.14 -32.62
N VAL A 17 34.96 -11.02 -32.00
CA VAL A 17 33.50 -11.04 -32.21
C VAL A 17 32.90 -9.93 -31.36
N LEU A 18 32.50 -8.83 -31.99
CA LEU A 18 31.74 -7.75 -31.36
C LEU A 18 30.30 -8.22 -31.16
N ALA A 19 29.98 -8.74 -29.99
CA ALA A 19 28.61 -9.03 -29.59
C ALA A 19 27.90 -7.71 -29.27
N CYS A 20 27.08 -7.20 -30.21
CA CYS A 20 26.14 -6.13 -29.93
C CYS A 20 25.08 -6.64 -28.93
N PHE A 21 25.24 -6.32 -27.66
CA PHE A 21 24.15 -6.42 -26.69
C PHE A 21 23.11 -5.34 -27.00
N ALA A 22 22.07 -5.70 -27.74
CA ALA A 22 20.87 -4.89 -27.82
C ALA A 22 20.22 -4.88 -26.44
N SER A 23 20.41 -3.82 -25.67
CA SER A 23 19.62 -3.55 -24.46
C SER A 23 18.14 -3.48 -24.86
N PRO A 24 17.24 -4.26 -24.26
CA PRO A 24 15.83 -4.01 -24.45
C PRO A 24 15.51 -2.61 -23.95
N ALA A 25 15.09 -1.73 -24.87
CA ALA A 25 14.54 -0.43 -24.50
C ALA A 25 13.36 -0.71 -23.57
N ALA A 26 13.49 -0.37 -22.29
CA ALA A 26 12.36 -0.33 -21.37
C ALA A 26 11.36 0.64 -21.99
N ALA A 27 10.27 0.09 -22.53
CA ALA A 27 9.17 0.89 -23.01
C ALA A 27 8.72 1.78 -21.82
N LEU A 28 8.78 3.11 -21.99
CA LEU A 28 8.20 4.07 -21.09
C LEU A 28 6.70 3.74 -21.05
N ALA A 29 6.29 2.94 -20.07
CA ALA A 29 4.88 2.68 -19.82
C ALA A 29 4.26 4.04 -19.50
N GLY A 30 3.41 4.55 -20.41
CA GLY A 30 2.66 5.78 -20.18
C GLY A 30 1.85 5.65 -18.90
N LYS A 31 1.59 6.78 -18.20
CA LYS A 31 0.72 6.75 -17.00
C LYS A 31 -0.59 6.01 -17.33
N PRO A 32 -1.05 5.10 -16.47
CA PRO A 32 -2.27 4.37 -16.71
C PRO A 32 -3.45 5.34 -16.88
N LYS A 33 -4.35 5.03 -17.83
CA LYS A 33 -5.56 5.83 -18.04
C LYS A 33 -6.47 5.72 -16.83
N PRO A 34 -6.92 6.85 -16.23
CA PRO A 34 -7.85 6.80 -15.12
C PRO A 34 -9.20 6.16 -15.48
N ASP A 35 -9.78 5.42 -14.52
CA ASP A 35 -11.12 4.81 -14.65
C ASP A 35 -12.24 5.85 -14.47
N ALA A 36 -11.95 6.95 -13.74
CA ALA A 36 -12.74 8.17 -13.72
C ALA A 36 -11.82 9.38 -13.54
N SER A 37 -12.18 10.53 -14.11
CA SER A 37 -11.39 11.75 -13.91
C SER A 37 -12.22 13.01 -14.12
N ILE A 38 -11.77 14.09 -13.47
CA ILE A 38 -12.20 15.46 -13.68
C ILE A 38 -10.94 16.26 -13.99
N LYS A 39 -10.92 17.01 -15.09
CA LYS A 39 -9.81 17.89 -15.45
C LYS A 39 -10.34 19.25 -15.89
N THR A 40 -9.94 20.28 -15.16
CA THR A 40 -10.26 21.68 -15.43
C THR A 40 -9.00 22.53 -15.25
N GLY A 41 -9.09 23.85 -15.46
CA GLY A 41 -7.97 24.76 -15.19
C GLY A 41 -7.63 24.95 -13.70
N ILE A 42 -8.45 24.41 -12.79
CA ILE A 42 -8.29 24.59 -11.32
C ILE A 42 -8.19 23.30 -10.55
N VAL A 43 -8.53 22.16 -11.15
CA VAL A 43 -8.45 20.84 -10.52
C VAL A 43 -8.17 19.75 -11.54
N GLU A 44 -7.28 18.84 -11.16
CA GLU A 44 -7.10 17.55 -11.81
C GLU A 44 -7.34 16.47 -10.77
N ALA A 45 -8.41 15.67 -10.95
CA ALA A 45 -8.80 14.63 -10.03
C ALA A 45 -8.99 13.31 -10.77
N SER A 46 -8.50 12.21 -10.22
CA SER A 46 -8.53 10.90 -10.89
C SER A 46 -8.78 9.76 -9.93
N VAL A 47 -9.36 8.68 -10.47
CA VAL A 47 -9.55 7.38 -9.80
C VAL A 47 -8.91 6.30 -10.65
N LEU A 48 -8.12 5.45 -10.03
CA LEU A 48 -7.42 4.34 -10.64
C LEU A 48 -7.78 3.03 -9.92
N LEU A 49 -8.17 2.03 -10.67
CA LEU A 49 -8.47 0.68 -10.17
C LEU A 49 -7.41 -0.30 -10.67
N ASP A 50 -6.90 -1.16 -9.79
CA ASP A 50 -6.12 -2.35 -10.15
C ASP A 50 -6.91 -3.25 -11.10
N ASP A 51 -6.26 -3.90 -12.06
CA ASP A 51 -6.91 -4.78 -13.03
C ASP A 51 -7.62 -5.97 -12.37
N ARG A 52 -7.10 -6.45 -11.22
CA ARG A 52 -7.78 -7.48 -10.41
C ARG A 52 -9.10 -7.00 -9.82
N ILE A 53 -9.24 -5.70 -9.53
CA ILE A 53 -10.51 -5.09 -9.12
C ILE A 53 -11.47 -5.05 -10.31
N LYS A 54 -10.99 -4.66 -11.48
CA LYS A 54 -11.78 -4.61 -12.72
C LYS A 54 -12.32 -5.98 -13.15
N ALA A 55 -11.63 -7.06 -12.79
CA ALA A 55 -12.07 -8.43 -13.04
C ALA A 55 -13.31 -8.85 -12.22
N ASP A 56 -13.60 -8.20 -11.07
CA ASP A 56 -14.84 -8.37 -10.32
C ASP A 56 -15.75 -7.14 -10.55
N ALA A 57 -16.75 -7.28 -11.40
CA ALA A 57 -17.62 -6.17 -11.80
C ALA A 57 -18.36 -5.52 -10.61
N ALA A 58 -18.71 -6.29 -9.57
CA ALA A 58 -19.38 -5.74 -8.39
C ALA A 58 -18.41 -4.93 -7.53
N LEU A 59 -17.20 -5.43 -7.31
CA LEU A 59 -16.13 -4.71 -6.62
C LEU A 59 -15.72 -3.45 -7.38
N ALA A 60 -15.53 -3.56 -8.70
CA ALA A 60 -15.18 -2.42 -9.54
C ALA A 60 -16.25 -1.31 -9.46
N ALA A 61 -17.54 -1.69 -9.51
CA ALA A 61 -18.66 -0.73 -9.39
C ALA A 61 -18.67 -0.05 -8.00
N ASP A 62 -18.42 -0.80 -6.91
CA ASP A 62 -18.37 -0.28 -5.55
C ASP A 62 -17.22 0.72 -5.36
N CYS A 63 -15.98 0.34 -5.74
CA CYS A 63 -14.82 1.22 -5.67
C CYS A 63 -14.98 2.47 -6.56
N LEU A 64 -15.48 2.29 -7.78
CA LEU A 64 -15.68 3.40 -8.71
C LEU A 64 -16.75 4.39 -8.22
N ALA A 65 -17.84 3.90 -7.64
CA ALA A 65 -18.88 4.75 -7.05
C ALA A 65 -18.36 5.60 -5.89
N GLU A 66 -17.55 4.99 -4.98
CA GLU A 66 -16.90 5.70 -3.90
C GLU A 66 -15.87 6.72 -4.44
N GLY A 67 -15.03 6.29 -5.38
CA GLY A 67 -14.02 7.14 -6.00
C GLY A 67 -14.61 8.35 -6.71
N LYS A 68 -15.70 8.18 -7.49
CA LYS A 68 -16.40 9.29 -8.14
C LYS A 68 -16.93 10.31 -7.14
N LYS A 69 -17.59 9.87 -6.07
CA LYS A 69 -18.05 10.78 -5.00
C LYS A 69 -16.91 11.57 -4.39
N TRP A 70 -15.75 10.95 -4.25
CA TRP A 70 -14.57 11.61 -3.68
C TRP A 70 -13.99 12.67 -4.63
N ILE A 71 -13.82 12.38 -5.94
CA ILE A 71 -13.31 13.38 -6.89
C ILE A 71 -14.32 14.50 -7.11
N ASP A 72 -15.63 14.22 -7.13
CA ASP A 72 -16.68 15.24 -7.25
C ASP A 72 -16.64 16.21 -6.06
N LYS A 73 -16.51 15.67 -4.82
CA LYS A 73 -16.39 16.46 -3.59
C LYS A 73 -15.17 17.38 -3.66
N ASN A 74 -13.97 16.82 -3.95
CA ASN A 74 -12.74 17.59 -3.98
C ASN A 74 -12.72 18.62 -5.11
N ALA A 75 -13.31 18.31 -6.26
CA ALA A 75 -13.45 19.27 -7.35
C ALA A 75 -14.37 20.45 -6.95
N ALA A 76 -15.48 20.17 -6.29
CA ALA A 76 -16.37 21.23 -5.79
C ALA A 76 -15.68 22.11 -4.73
N GLU A 77 -14.89 21.51 -3.84
CA GLU A 77 -14.10 22.20 -2.82
C GLU A 77 -13.04 23.10 -3.47
N ALA A 78 -12.32 22.63 -4.49
CA ALA A 78 -11.36 23.43 -5.24
C ALA A 78 -12.02 24.66 -5.89
N VAL A 79 -13.23 24.49 -6.49
CA VAL A 79 -13.98 25.61 -7.05
C VAL A 79 -14.38 26.63 -5.99
N ALA A 80 -14.85 26.18 -4.83
CA ALA A 80 -15.24 27.05 -3.72
C ALA A 80 -14.02 27.81 -3.16
N SER A 81 -12.91 27.10 -2.93
CA SER A 81 -11.67 27.69 -2.41
C SER A 81 -11.08 28.72 -3.36
N ARG A 82 -11.11 28.48 -4.69
CA ARG A 82 -10.66 29.47 -5.66
C ARG A 82 -11.48 30.77 -5.65
N LYS A 83 -12.78 30.67 -5.38
CA LYS A 83 -13.64 31.88 -5.26
C LYS A 83 -13.30 32.68 -3.99
N GLN A 84 -12.94 31.99 -2.91
CA GLN A 84 -12.64 32.62 -1.64
C GLN A 84 -11.20 33.19 -1.61
N ASP A 85 -10.23 32.43 -2.09
CA ASP A 85 -8.81 32.79 -2.11
C ASP A 85 -8.15 32.35 -3.45
N PRO A 86 -8.18 33.20 -4.49
CA PRO A 86 -7.52 32.92 -5.77
C PRO A 86 -6.00 32.76 -5.66
N VAL A 87 -5.38 33.23 -4.56
CA VAL A 87 -3.92 33.18 -4.36
C VAL A 87 -3.43 31.73 -4.24
N LEU A 88 -4.25 30.85 -3.66
CA LEU A 88 -3.93 29.42 -3.52
C LEU A 88 -3.73 28.70 -4.87
N PHE A 89 -4.18 29.31 -5.96
CA PHE A 89 -4.12 28.74 -7.32
C PHE A 89 -3.12 29.45 -8.26
N ARG A 90 -2.24 30.30 -7.72
CA ARG A 90 -1.24 31.04 -8.54
C ARG A 90 -0.24 30.12 -9.23
N ASN A 91 0.10 29.00 -8.59
CA ASN A 91 1.12 28.07 -9.09
C ASN A 91 0.50 26.87 -9.84
N GLY A 92 -0.81 26.86 -10.05
CA GLY A 92 -1.53 25.77 -10.72
C GLY A 92 -2.82 25.37 -10.02
N GLY A 93 -3.53 24.41 -10.60
CA GLY A 93 -4.70 23.79 -9.99
C GLY A 93 -4.34 22.77 -8.92
N TRP A 94 -5.32 22.37 -8.14
CA TRP A 94 -5.18 21.30 -7.16
C TRP A 94 -5.18 19.94 -7.85
N THR A 95 -4.46 18.98 -7.28
CA THR A 95 -4.36 17.60 -7.80
C THR A 95 -4.85 16.61 -6.77
N PHE A 96 -5.71 15.68 -7.20
CA PHE A 96 -6.24 14.60 -6.38
C PHE A 96 -6.14 13.28 -7.14
N GLU A 97 -5.53 12.27 -6.53
CA GLU A 97 -5.48 10.93 -7.08
C GLU A 97 -5.93 9.92 -6.03
N ARG A 98 -6.93 9.11 -6.36
CA ARG A 98 -7.35 7.96 -5.56
C ARG A 98 -7.03 6.68 -6.30
N LYS A 99 -6.30 5.80 -5.65
CA LYS A 99 -5.90 4.50 -6.18
C LYS A 99 -6.44 3.37 -5.32
N TYR A 100 -6.98 2.35 -5.96
CA TYR A 100 -7.39 1.11 -5.31
C TYR A 100 -6.50 -0.03 -5.81
N THR A 101 -5.78 -0.68 -4.90
CA THR A 101 -4.82 -1.76 -5.21
C THR A 101 -5.18 -3.00 -4.42
N VAL A 102 -5.24 -4.17 -5.09
CA VAL A 102 -5.45 -5.44 -4.39
C VAL A 102 -4.18 -5.83 -3.65
N ARG A 103 -4.26 -5.94 -2.34
CA ARG A 103 -3.15 -6.37 -1.48
C ARG A 103 -3.03 -7.90 -1.45
N SER A 104 -4.15 -8.58 -1.24
CA SER A 104 -4.21 -10.04 -1.19
C SER A 104 -5.59 -10.55 -1.58
N VAL A 105 -5.65 -11.83 -2.00
CA VAL A 105 -6.90 -12.58 -2.14
C VAL A 105 -6.76 -13.87 -1.33
N VAL A 106 -7.63 -14.03 -0.34
CA VAL A 106 -7.61 -15.13 0.62
C VAL A 106 -8.82 -16.04 0.37
N ASN A 107 -8.62 -17.35 0.46
CA ASN A 107 -9.63 -18.37 0.26
C ASN A 107 -10.40 -18.23 -1.08
N GLY A 108 -9.77 -17.61 -2.07
CA GLY A 108 -10.32 -17.42 -3.41
C GLY A 108 -11.44 -16.37 -3.52
N HIS A 109 -11.91 -15.77 -2.41
CA HIS A 109 -13.00 -14.81 -2.45
C HIS A 109 -12.90 -13.61 -1.49
N TYR A 110 -11.98 -13.61 -0.53
CA TYR A 110 -11.76 -12.42 0.31
C TYR A 110 -10.65 -11.57 -0.28
N ALA A 111 -11.01 -10.49 -0.97
CA ALA A 111 -10.04 -9.55 -1.52
C ALA A 111 -9.81 -8.40 -0.54
N SER A 112 -8.56 -8.22 -0.13
CA SER A 112 -8.11 -7.06 0.65
C SER A 112 -7.59 -6.00 -0.31
N ILE A 113 -8.15 -4.79 -0.24
CA ILE A 113 -7.81 -3.66 -1.08
C ILE A 113 -7.26 -2.54 -0.20
N VAL A 114 -6.15 -1.95 -0.63
CA VAL A 114 -5.65 -0.67 -0.12
C VAL A 114 -6.18 0.43 -1.01
N ARG A 115 -6.77 1.45 -0.40
CA ARG A 115 -7.16 2.70 -1.03
C ARG A 115 -6.16 3.77 -0.59
N SER A 116 -5.41 4.31 -1.55
CA SER A 116 -4.45 5.39 -1.31
C SER A 116 -4.96 6.66 -1.96
N ASP A 117 -4.93 7.77 -1.21
CA ASP A 117 -5.30 9.09 -1.67
C ASP A 117 -4.07 9.99 -1.67
N TYR A 118 -3.82 10.67 -2.78
CA TYR A 118 -2.85 11.75 -2.92
C TYR A 118 -3.58 13.07 -3.13
N MET A 119 -3.15 14.10 -2.42
CA MET A 119 -3.80 15.41 -2.44
C MET A 119 -2.74 16.51 -2.44
N ASP A 120 -2.64 17.26 -3.54
CA ASP A 120 -1.82 18.47 -3.63
C ASP A 120 -2.75 19.69 -3.79
N THR A 121 -2.79 20.52 -2.77
CA THR A 121 -3.61 21.74 -2.72
C THR A 121 -2.74 22.99 -2.68
N GLY A 122 -1.49 22.92 -3.17
CA GLY A 122 -0.57 24.05 -3.26
C GLY A 122 0.06 24.46 -1.93
N GLY A 123 0.01 23.60 -0.91
CA GLY A 123 0.68 23.81 0.38
C GLY A 123 2.20 23.55 0.32
N ALA A 124 2.86 23.46 1.47
CA ALA A 124 4.29 23.19 1.57
C ALA A 124 4.69 21.81 1.02
N HIS A 125 3.79 20.84 1.06
CA HIS A 125 3.93 19.50 0.51
C HIS A 125 2.54 18.91 0.26
N PRO A 126 2.42 17.88 -0.61
CA PRO A 126 1.19 17.12 -0.76
C PRO A 126 0.85 16.34 0.53
N ASN A 127 -0.42 15.97 0.66
CA ASN A 127 -0.90 15.08 1.70
C ASN A 127 -1.25 13.72 1.10
N SER A 128 -1.16 12.67 1.94
CA SER A 128 -1.60 11.33 1.60
C SER A 128 -2.54 10.81 2.67
N ASP A 129 -3.47 9.96 2.28
CA ASP A 129 -4.32 9.20 3.20
C ASP A 129 -4.41 7.75 2.74
N VAL A 130 -4.68 6.83 3.67
CA VAL A 130 -4.85 5.42 3.38
C VAL A 130 -6.05 4.85 4.13
N ASP A 131 -6.83 4.04 3.43
CA ASP A 131 -7.91 3.25 4.01
C ASP A 131 -7.96 1.87 3.32
N THR A 132 -8.80 0.97 3.79
CA THR A 132 -8.83 -0.40 3.30
C THR A 132 -10.25 -0.90 3.12
N ILE A 133 -10.42 -1.82 2.16
CA ILE A 133 -11.65 -2.54 1.93
C ILE A 133 -11.34 -4.04 2.04
N LEU A 134 -12.12 -4.76 2.83
CA LEU A 134 -12.19 -6.21 2.75
C LEU A 134 -13.49 -6.57 2.03
N TRP A 135 -13.33 -7.14 0.83
CA TRP A 135 -14.43 -7.51 -0.05
C TRP A 135 -14.67 -9.02 -0.03
N ASP A 136 -15.91 -9.42 0.15
CA ASP A 136 -16.35 -10.80 -0.03
C ASP A 136 -16.99 -10.92 -1.43
N SER A 137 -16.27 -11.49 -2.38
CA SER A 137 -16.73 -11.65 -3.77
C SER A 137 -17.91 -12.61 -3.90
N ALA A 138 -18.07 -13.57 -2.98
CA ALA A 138 -19.22 -14.48 -2.96
C ALA A 138 -20.49 -13.74 -2.50
N ALA A 139 -20.38 -12.90 -1.48
CA ALA A 139 -21.48 -12.10 -0.95
C ALA A 139 -21.65 -10.76 -1.68
N LYS A 140 -20.70 -10.38 -2.56
CA LYS A 140 -20.64 -9.11 -3.31
C LYS A 140 -20.80 -7.89 -2.41
N LYS A 141 -20.04 -7.83 -1.31
CA LYS A 141 -20.13 -6.74 -0.31
C LYS A 141 -18.84 -6.55 0.47
N ARG A 142 -18.69 -5.37 1.03
CA ARG A 142 -17.68 -5.08 2.05
C ARG A 142 -18.01 -5.79 3.34
N ILE A 143 -17.00 -6.37 3.97
CA ILE A 143 -17.11 -7.01 5.28
C ILE A 143 -16.03 -6.49 6.23
N SER A 144 -16.21 -6.74 7.53
CA SER A 144 -15.18 -6.53 8.54
C SER A 144 -14.32 -7.79 8.71
N ILE A 145 -13.12 -7.63 9.29
CA ILE A 145 -12.31 -8.77 9.74
C ILE A 145 -12.90 -9.47 10.99
N ARG A 146 -13.84 -8.83 11.70
CA ARG A 146 -14.39 -9.33 12.97
C ARG A 146 -14.95 -10.76 12.91
N PRO A 147 -15.61 -11.24 11.84
CA PRO A 147 -16.10 -12.61 11.76
C PRO A 147 -15.03 -13.70 11.88
N PHE A 148 -13.77 -13.36 11.64
CA PHE A 148 -12.65 -14.28 11.73
C PHE A 148 -12.10 -14.44 13.16
N PHE A 149 -12.59 -13.62 14.11
CA PHE A 149 -12.09 -13.57 15.48
C PHE A 149 -13.20 -13.66 16.50
N THR A 150 -12.94 -14.36 17.61
CA THR A 150 -13.75 -14.33 18.83
C THR A 150 -13.47 -13.03 19.60
N GLU A 151 -14.35 -12.64 20.53
CA GLU A 151 -14.14 -11.50 21.45
C GLU A 151 -13.59 -10.23 20.78
N SER A 152 -14.05 -9.98 19.55
CA SER A 152 -13.57 -8.91 18.68
C SER A 152 -14.31 -7.57 18.90
N ALA A 153 -15.03 -7.41 20.01
CA ALA A 153 -15.61 -6.13 20.40
C ALA A 153 -14.50 -5.09 20.70
N ASP A 154 -14.82 -3.81 20.55
CA ASP A 154 -13.90 -2.74 20.93
C ASP A 154 -13.54 -2.88 22.43
N ASN A 155 -12.28 -2.68 22.76
CA ASN A 155 -11.67 -2.95 24.06
C ASN A 155 -11.65 -4.44 24.48
N GLY A 156 -12.10 -5.36 23.62
CA GLY A 156 -12.03 -6.80 23.84
C GLY A 156 -10.61 -7.35 23.75
N PRO A 157 -10.42 -8.61 24.22
CA PRO A 157 -9.09 -9.24 24.23
C PRO A 157 -8.41 -9.29 22.87
N THR A 158 -9.17 -9.64 21.83
CA THR A 158 -8.66 -9.72 20.44
C THR A 158 -8.15 -8.38 19.94
N ILE A 159 -8.93 -7.31 20.14
CA ILE A 159 -8.55 -5.97 19.68
C ILE A 159 -7.35 -5.45 20.47
N LYS A 160 -7.26 -5.75 21.77
CA LYS A 160 -6.06 -5.43 22.58
C LYS A 160 -4.83 -6.19 22.10
N ALA A 161 -4.97 -7.47 21.73
CA ALA A 161 -3.87 -8.25 21.18
C ALA A 161 -3.40 -7.70 19.83
N MET A 162 -4.32 -7.30 18.94
CA MET A 162 -4.00 -6.63 17.69
C MET A 162 -3.22 -5.34 17.93
N LEU A 163 -3.70 -4.46 18.80
CA LEU A 163 -3.03 -3.20 19.14
C LEU A 163 -1.62 -3.43 19.70
N LYS A 164 -1.46 -4.40 20.60
CA LYS A 164 -0.13 -4.77 21.14
C LYS A 164 0.81 -5.23 20.03
N GLY A 165 0.34 -6.06 19.10
CA GLY A 165 1.11 -6.50 17.94
C GLY A 165 1.50 -5.36 17.01
N VAL A 166 0.58 -4.44 16.75
CA VAL A 166 0.81 -3.23 15.95
C VAL A 166 1.90 -2.35 16.58
N ILE A 167 1.80 -2.04 17.87
CA ILE A 167 2.81 -1.20 18.56
C ILE A 167 4.18 -1.87 18.51
N ALA A 168 4.25 -3.18 18.73
CA ALA A 168 5.51 -3.92 18.63
C ALA A 168 6.12 -3.85 17.22
N SER A 169 5.29 -4.02 16.18
CA SER A 169 5.72 -3.92 14.78
C SER A 169 6.18 -2.51 14.41
N LEU A 170 5.44 -1.48 14.80
CA LEU A 170 5.81 -0.08 14.57
C LEU A 170 7.15 0.28 15.25
N ASN A 171 7.38 -0.19 16.48
CA ASN A 171 8.64 0.05 17.18
C ASN A 171 9.84 -0.59 16.46
N ILE A 172 9.66 -1.80 15.90
CA ILE A 172 10.68 -2.45 15.08
C ILE A 172 10.95 -1.62 13.83
N GLU A 173 9.92 -1.16 13.14
CA GLU A 173 10.06 -0.39 11.90
C GLU A 173 10.69 0.99 12.15
N LYS A 174 10.29 1.69 13.20
CA LYS A 174 10.92 2.95 13.61
C LYS A 174 12.40 2.78 13.92
N LYS A 175 12.77 1.71 14.63
CA LYS A 175 14.16 1.40 14.90
C LYS A 175 14.97 1.12 13.63
N LYS A 176 14.41 0.42 12.65
CA LYS A 176 15.05 0.20 11.35
C LYS A 176 15.33 1.50 10.59
N ARG A 177 14.44 2.49 10.74
CA ARG A 177 14.55 3.80 10.08
C ARG A 177 15.37 4.82 10.87
N ASP A 178 15.95 4.44 12.01
CA ASP A 178 16.64 5.35 12.96
C ASP A 178 15.75 6.56 13.36
N ALA A 179 14.45 6.34 13.38
CA ALA A 179 13.46 7.30 13.83
C ALA A 179 13.52 7.37 15.37
N GLY A 180 14.01 8.48 15.90
CA GLY A 180 14.37 8.64 17.31
C GLY A 180 13.25 8.32 18.32
N ASP A 181 13.65 7.80 19.48
CA ASP A 181 12.75 7.28 20.54
C ASP A 181 11.86 8.33 21.21
N THR A 182 12.23 9.60 21.18
CA THR A 182 11.68 10.62 22.09
C THR A 182 10.25 11.05 21.79
N ALA A 183 9.71 10.78 20.61
CA ALA A 183 8.37 11.19 20.22
C ALA A 183 7.38 10.03 20.04
N THR A 184 7.83 8.78 20.17
CA THR A 184 7.02 7.60 19.82
C THR A 184 5.74 7.48 20.64
N ALA A 185 5.80 7.72 21.95
CA ALA A 185 4.63 7.65 22.84
C ALA A 185 3.56 8.70 22.48
N GLU A 186 3.99 9.90 22.08
CA GLU A 186 3.09 10.98 21.66
C GLU A 186 2.35 10.61 20.35
N TRP A 187 3.05 10.01 19.39
CA TRP A 187 2.46 9.58 18.14
C TRP A 187 1.46 8.42 18.31
N TYR A 188 1.64 7.56 19.33
CA TYR A 188 0.77 6.41 19.56
C TYR A 188 -0.43 6.70 20.46
N LYS A 189 -0.56 7.91 21.02
CA LYS A 189 -1.67 8.27 21.91
C LYS A 189 -3.06 8.14 21.29
N ASN A 190 -3.15 8.21 19.96
CA ASN A 190 -4.40 8.08 19.22
C ASN A 190 -4.71 6.64 18.82
N LEU A 191 -3.78 5.69 19.04
CA LEU A 191 -4.02 4.27 18.82
C LEU A 191 -4.79 3.71 20.03
N GLU A 192 -6.05 3.39 19.81
CA GLU A 192 -6.94 2.87 20.83
C GLU A 192 -7.30 1.41 20.52
N PRO A 193 -7.66 0.57 21.52
CA PRO A 193 -8.12 -0.79 21.30
C PRO A 193 -9.55 -0.83 20.73
N ARG A 194 -9.76 -0.13 19.63
CA ARG A 194 -10.96 -0.10 18.79
C ARG A 194 -10.55 -0.36 17.36
N LEU A 195 -11.20 -1.27 16.66
CA LEU A 195 -10.75 -1.71 15.34
C LEU A 195 -10.49 -0.54 14.38
N LEU A 196 -11.40 0.44 14.33
CA LEU A 196 -11.28 1.63 13.48
C LEU A 196 -10.27 2.68 13.98
N LYS A 197 -9.72 2.49 15.19
CA LYS A 197 -8.72 3.39 15.79
C LYS A 197 -7.33 2.78 15.85
N ILE A 198 -7.21 1.47 15.59
CA ILE A 198 -5.89 0.86 15.43
C ILE A 198 -5.28 1.29 14.10
N GLY A 199 -6.06 1.32 13.02
CA GLY A 199 -5.62 1.71 11.68
C GLY A 199 -6.37 0.97 10.59
N ALA A 200 -6.16 1.38 9.35
CA ALA A 200 -6.67 0.71 8.16
C ALA A 200 -6.02 -0.68 8.04
N VAL A 201 -6.80 -1.76 7.87
CA VAL A 201 -6.31 -3.13 8.00
C VAL A 201 -6.62 -4.00 6.78
N THR A 202 -5.64 -4.79 6.36
CA THR A 202 -5.77 -5.80 5.30
C THR A 202 -5.38 -7.20 5.81
N LEU A 203 -5.89 -8.23 5.16
CA LEU A 203 -5.33 -9.57 5.26
C LEU A 203 -3.97 -9.58 4.52
N ALA A 204 -2.91 -10.00 5.20
CA ALA A 204 -1.57 -10.03 4.63
C ALA A 204 -1.41 -11.18 3.63
N PRO A 205 -0.57 -11.05 2.59
CA PRO A 205 -0.16 -12.15 1.75
C PRO A 205 0.47 -13.29 2.57
N SER A 206 0.42 -14.52 2.04
CA SER A 206 0.99 -15.69 2.68
C SER A 206 1.80 -16.55 1.70
N THR A 207 2.81 -17.26 2.21
CA THR A 207 3.51 -18.32 1.49
C THR A 207 2.63 -19.55 1.27
N GLU A 208 1.54 -19.69 2.02
CA GLU A 208 0.54 -20.74 1.85
C GLU A 208 -0.60 -20.22 0.98
N THR A 209 -0.87 -20.90 -0.15
CA THR A 209 -1.90 -20.51 -1.10
C THR A 209 -3.28 -20.44 -0.45
N GLY A 210 -4.02 -19.37 -0.70
CA GLY A 210 -5.36 -19.15 -0.17
C GLY A 210 -5.42 -18.78 1.30
N LYS A 211 -4.27 -18.57 1.96
CA LYS A 211 -4.19 -18.13 3.35
C LYS A 211 -3.74 -16.69 3.49
N SER A 212 -3.89 -16.19 4.69
CA SER A 212 -3.30 -14.93 5.15
C SER A 212 -2.28 -15.23 6.23
N SER A 213 -1.08 -14.66 6.11
CA SER A 213 -0.03 -14.77 7.13
C SER A 213 -0.29 -13.90 8.37
N GLY A 214 -1.33 -13.10 8.38
CA GLY A 214 -1.68 -12.20 9.48
C GLY A 214 -2.44 -10.98 9.00
N LEU A 215 -2.33 -9.92 9.77
CA LEU A 215 -2.94 -8.62 9.47
C LEU A 215 -1.85 -7.58 9.20
N THR A 216 -2.06 -6.76 8.16
CA THR A 216 -1.23 -5.59 7.90
C THR A 216 -2.06 -4.34 8.17
N PHE A 217 -1.54 -3.45 9.02
CA PHE A 217 -2.13 -2.14 9.31
C PHE A 217 -1.33 -1.06 8.58
N HIS A 218 -2.02 -0.14 7.95
CA HIS A 218 -1.46 0.89 7.09
C HIS A 218 -1.65 2.26 7.72
N TYR A 219 -0.62 3.09 7.68
CA TYR A 219 -0.59 4.42 8.30
C TYR A 219 -0.04 5.44 7.31
N PRO A 220 -0.79 6.46 6.94
CA PRO A 220 -0.27 7.56 6.14
C PRO A 220 0.73 8.40 6.96
N PRO A 221 1.50 9.30 6.32
CA PRO A 221 2.29 10.29 7.03
C PRO A 221 1.46 11.01 8.09
N TYR A 222 2.07 11.39 9.20
CA TYR A 222 1.44 11.99 10.39
C TYR A 222 0.57 11.08 11.25
N ALA A 223 0.24 9.86 10.82
CA ALA A 223 -0.60 8.98 11.64
C ALA A 223 0.13 8.41 12.87
N VAL A 224 1.38 8.01 12.70
CA VAL A 224 2.21 7.38 13.76
C VAL A 224 3.64 7.91 13.81
N GLY A 225 3.96 8.98 13.07
CA GLY A 225 5.25 9.64 13.00
C GLY A 225 5.17 10.93 12.21
N PRO A 226 6.21 11.81 12.22
CA PRO A 226 6.23 13.04 11.44
C PRO A 226 6.22 12.74 9.92
N TYR A 227 5.83 13.73 9.13
CA TYR A 227 5.73 13.61 7.66
C TYR A 227 7.02 13.10 7.01
N ALA A 228 8.17 13.55 7.50
CA ALA A 228 9.47 13.16 6.96
C ALA A 228 9.80 11.66 7.09
N GLU A 229 9.14 10.95 8.00
CA GLU A 229 9.27 9.50 8.14
C GLU A 229 8.44 8.73 7.09
N GLY A 230 7.50 9.41 6.42
CA GLY A 230 6.63 8.81 5.40
C GLY A 230 5.56 7.89 5.96
N GLU A 231 5.12 6.94 5.14
CA GLU A 231 4.12 5.95 5.51
C GLU A 231 4.71 4.84 6.38
N TYR A 232 3.87 4.27 7.24
CA TYR A 232 4.22 3.12 8.06
C TYR A 232 3.28 1.95 7.78
N VAL A 233 3.84 0.75 7.89
CA VAL A 233 3.09 -0.51 7.82
C VAL A 233 3.42 -1.34 9.04
N ALA A 234 2.40 -1.83 9.76
CA ALA A 234 2.57 -2.70 10.90
C ALA A 234 1.99 -4.09 10.60
N PHE A 235 2.84 -5.11 10.65
CA PHE A 235 2.42 -6.50 10.46
C PHE A 235 2.21 -7.20 11.80
N VAL A 236 1.04 -7.84 11.95
CA VAL A 236 0.69 -8.68 13.10
C VAL A 236 0.54 -10.11 12.61
N PRO A 237 1.49 -11.02 12.91
CA PRO A 237 1.43 -12.41 12.45
C PRO A 237 0.24 -13.14 13.02
N TRP A 238 -0.33 -14.06 12.24
CA TRP A 238 -1.51 -14.81 12.63
C TRP A 238 -1.30 -15.65 13.90
N GLU A 239 -0.08 -16.09 14.16
CA GLU A 239 0.27 -16.84 15.36
C GLU A 239 -0.02 -16.07 16.65
N THR A 240 0.18 -14.74 16.63
CA THR A 240 -0.17 -13.83 17.74
C THR A 240 -1.68 -13.81 17.98
N LEU A 241 -2.47 -13.98 16.91
CA LEU A 241 -3.93 -13.92 16.92
C LEU A 241 -4.59 -15.30 17.02
N LYS A 242 -3.81 -16.39 16.93
CA LYS A 242 -4.29 -17.77 16.92
C LYS A 242 -5.24 -18.11 18.06
N PRO A 243 -5.03 -17.65 19.32
CA PRO A 243 -5.95 -17.95 20.42
C PRO A 243 -7.36 -17.38 20.25
N TYR A 244 -7.51 -16.41 19.35
CA TYR A 244 -8.75 -15.66 19.14
C TYR A 244 -9.45 -16.02 17.83
N LEU A 245 -8.95 -16.99 17.07
CA LEU A 245 -9.55 -17.36 15.78
C LEU A 245 -10.88 -18.11 15.97
N THR A 246 -11.89 -17.71 15.19
CA THR A 246 -13.09 -18.50 14.97
C THR A 246 -12.78 -19.69 14.05
N PRO A 247 -13.66 -20.69 13.90
CA PRO A 247 -13.52 -21.73 12.87
C PRO A 247 -13.35 -21.15 11.45
N ALA A 248 -13.97 -20.00 11.14
CA ALA A 248 -13.76 -19.28 9.88
C ALA A 248 -12.36 -18.69 9.81
N GLY A 249 -11.86 -18.10 10.89
CA GLY A 249 -10.49 -17.59 10.98
C GLY A 249 -9.44 -18.69 10.77
N VAL A 250 -9.59 -19.83 11.40
CA VAL A 250 -8.68 -20.98 11.22
C VAL A 250 -8.58 -21.41 9.74
N LYS A 251 -9.66 -21.26 8.98
CA LYS A 251 -9.67 -21.61 7.55
C LYS A 251 -8.87 -20.63 6.68
N ILE A 252 -8.75 -19.38 7.09
CA ILE A 252 -8.13 -18.33 6.24
C ILE A 252 -6.74 -17.89 6.69
N PHE A 253 -6.34 -18.16 7.94
CA PHE A 253 -5.00 -17.81 8.41
C PHE A 253 -4.04 -18.99 8.36
N GLY A 254 -2.78 -18.74 7.99
CA GLY A 254 -1.72 -19.75 7.89
C GLY A 254 -0.53 -19.26 7.05
N GLY A 255 0.53 -20.05 7.06
CA GLY A 255 1.76 -19.76 6.35
C GLY A 255 2.56 -18.61 6.96
N ALA A 256 3.61 -18.20 6.28
CA ALA A 256 4.48 -17.09 6.66
C ALA A 256 4.32 -15.89 5.72
N ARG A 257 4.72 -14.71 6.17
CA ARG A 257 4.81 -13.52 5.33
C ARG A 257 5.84 -13.73 4.22
N PRO A 258 5.52 -13.51 2.94
CA PRO A 258 6.50 -13.63 1.86
C PRO A 258 7.68 -12.66 2.03
N LYS A 259 8.87 -13.08 1.61
CA LYS A 259 10.02 -12.17 1.54
C LYS A 259 9.72 -11.03 0.57
N GLY A 260 10.10 -9.81 0.91
CA GLY A 260 9.84 -8.62 0.10
C GLY A 260 8.45 -8.01 0.30
N ASP A 261 7.56 -8.66 1.06
CA ASP A 261 6.28 -8.06 1.44
C ASP A 261 6.44 -6.93 2.48
N ASP A 262 7.64 -6.81 3.07
CA ASP A 262 8.00 -5.71 3.98
C ASP A 262 8.25 -4.39 3.26
N ASP A 263 8.58 -4.46 1.98
CA ASP A 263 8.81 -3.31 1.14
C ASP A 263 7.44 -2.81 0.67
N GLY A 264 6.75 -2.06 1.52
CA GLY A 264 5.67 -1.20 1.06
C GLY A 264 6.19 -0.43 -0.15
N GLU A 265 5.38 -0.26 -1.20
CA GLU A 265 5.74 0.50 -2.39
C GLU A 265 6.39 1.82 -1.96
N ARG A 266 7.73 1.87 -2.01
CA ARG A 266 8.54 3.07 -1.79
C ARG A 266 8.71 3.80 -3.09
#